data_1add23c8fe7dcb0636e3781d13a15130
#
_entry.id   1add23c8fe7dcb0636e3781d13a15130
#
_cell.length_a   1.000
_cell.length_b   1.000
_cell.length_c   1.000
_cell.angle_alpha   90.00
_cell.angle_beta   90.00
_cell.angle_gamma   90.00
#
_symmetry.space_group_name_H-M   'P 1'
#
loop_
_entity.id
_entity.type
_entity.pdbx_description
1 polymer ?
#
loop_
_entity_poly.entity_id
_entity_poly.type
_entity_poly.pdbx_seq_one_letter_code
_entity_poly.pdbx_strand_id
1 'polypeptide(L)'
;LLLPGRSGGGGGVVVVADGAGGKVLGVRRQGARTHWAITAIALVAVGRYPHRKGFGLSAEDRVAIDAALVATGTTSFADRRVTELSGGERARVLMARVLAGEPQWILADEPLANLDPGYQIDMLHLLRDQVGHGKGVVAVLHDLHHAVRFADHVVLLHQGKVFAQGSVADVLTSSNLSAVYGIDAKLFSDEEGTPQLLIKGKTAR
;
A
#
# COMPACT_ATOMS: atom_id res chain seq x y z
N LEU A 1 -3.69 11.93 9.64
CA LEU A 1 -2.84 11.50 10.75
C LEU A 1 -1.38 11.60 10.29
N LEU A 2 -0.69 12.68 10.63
CA LEU A 2 0.74 12.84 10.35
C LEU A 2 1.51 11.94 11.30
N LEU A 3 2.12 10.88 10.77
CA LEU A 3 3.12 10.10 11.51
C LEU A 3 4.43 10.89 11.54
N PRO A 4 5.07 11.08 12.70
CA PRO A 4 6.39 11.71 12.80
C PRO A 4 7.42 10.71 12.25
N GLY A 5 7.87 10.92 11.01
CA GLY A 5 8.88 10.13 10.34
C GLY A 5 10.06 10.98 9.94
N ARG A 6 11.23 10.69 10.50
CA ARG A 6 12.61 11.00 10.12
C ARG A 6 12.87 12.37 9.47
N SER A 7 13.63 13.18 10.17
CA SER A 7 14.32 14.38 9.70
C SER A 7 15.30 14.06 8.55
N GLY A 8 14.80 14.04 7.35
CA GLY A 8 15.57 14.04 6.12
C GLY A 8 14.70 14.75 5.09
N GLY A 9 15.20 15.83 4.48
CA GLY A 9 14.46 16.71 3.58
C GLY A 9 14.06 16.07 2.23
N GLY A 10 13.41 14.93 2.27
CA GLY A 10 12.87 14.21 1.11
C GLY A 10 11.37 14.48 0.97
N GLY A 11 10.92 14.67 -0.27
CA GLY A 11 9.50 14.68 -0.61
C GLY A 11 8.90 13.27 -0.49
N GLY A 12 7.64 13.18 -0.09
CA GLY A 12 6.87 11.93 -0.03
C GLY A 12 5.57 12.07 -0.80
N VAL A 13 5.16 11.01 -1.49
CA VAL A 13 3.87 10.93 -2.17
C VAL A 13 2.95 10.04 -1.36
N VAL A 14 1.81 10.56 -0.98
CA VAL A 14 0.71 9.80 -0.41
C VAL A 14 -0.37 9.66 -1.47
N VAL A 15 -0.69 8.43 -1.80
CA VAL A 15 -1.72 8.09 -2.75
C VAL A 15 -2.99 7.80 -1.98
N VAL A 16 -4.08 8.42 -2.37
CA VAL A 16 -5.42 8.14 -1.86
C VAL A 16 -6.25 7.59 -3.00
N ALA A 17 -6.79 6.41 -2.81
CA ALA A 17 -7.82 5.85 -3.68
C ALA A 17 -9.14 5.82 -2.90
N ASP A 18 -10.17 6.41 -3.47
CA ASP A 18 -11.41 6.72 -2.77
C ASP A 18 -12.38 5.54 -2.82
N GLY A 19 -12.79 5.07 -1.64
CA GLY A 19 -13.92 4.18 -1.44
C GLY A 19 -14.89 4.79 -0.43
N ALA A 20 -16.18 4.56 -0.62
CA ALA A 20 -17.25 5.12 0.21
C ALA A 20 -17.05 4.86 1.71
N GLY A 21 -17.08 5.92 2.47
CA GLY A 21 -16.70 6.06 3.87
C GLY A 21 -17.06 4.94 4.85
N GLY A 22 -16.14 4.60 5.68
CA GLY A 22 -16.29 3.60 6.72
C GLY A 22 -15.34 3.71 7.90
N LYS A 23 -15.66 2.98 8.97
CA LYS A 23 -15.21 3.21 10.34
C LYS A 23 -14.03 2.36 10.83
N VAL A 24 -13.47 1.44 10.02
CA VAL A 24 -12.43 0.49 10.46
C VAL A 24 -11.17 0.68 9.64
N LEU A 25 -10.05 0.86 10.34
CA LEU A 25 -8.74 1.15 9.79
C LEU A 25 -7.82 -0.06 9.88
N GLY A 26 -7.29 -0.52 8.74
CA GLY A 26 -6.22 -1.51 8.69
C GLY A 26 -4.86 -0.83 8.43
N VAL A 27 -3.87 -1.08 9.27
CA VAL A 27 -2.54 -0.48 9.14
C VAL A 27 -1.50 -1.56 8.81
N ARG A 28 -0.78 -1.37 7.68
CA ARG A 28 0.44 -2.11 7.37
C ARG A 28 1.65 -1.21 7.63
N ARG A 29 2.46 -1.56 8.63
CA ARG A 29 3.72 -0.84 8.93
C ARG A 29 4.90 -1.49 8.22
N GLN A 30 5.84 -0.67 7.75
CA GLN A 30 7.14 -1.10 7.27
C GLN A 30 7.93 -1.80 8.40
N GLY A 31 8.67 -2.87 8.06
CA GLY A 31 9.66 -3.47 8.96
C GLY A 31 9.11 -4.33 10.09
N ALA A 32 7.87 -4.80 10.04
CA ALA A 32 7.37 -5.80 10.97
C ALA A 32 8.20 -7.10 10.85
N ARG A 33 9.32 -7.18 11.58
CA ARG A 33 10.10 -8.42 11.73
C ARG A 33 9.31 -9.36 12.62
N THR A 34 8.69 -10.35 12.02
CA THR A 34 8.04 -11.44 12.75
C THR A 34 9.11 -12.46 13.08
N HIS A 35 9.65 -12.42 14.29
CA HIS A 35 10.59 -13.43 14.79
C HIS A 35 9.89 -14.69 15.30
N TRP A 36 8.58 -14.74 15.22
CA TRP A 36 7.79 -15.84 15.75
C TRP A 36 7.65 -16.94 14.71
N ALA A 37 7.90 -18.16 15.11
CA ALA A 37 7.76 -19.37 14.30
C ALA A 37 6.27 -19.77 14.16
N ILE A 38 5.40 -18.79 13.82
CA ILE A 38 3.95 -19.02 13.57
C ILE A 38 3.72 -19.30 12.09
N THR A 39 2.65 -20.01 11.78
CA THR A 39 2.22 -20.25 10.41
C THR A 39 1.60 -19.01 9.78
N ALA A 40 1.55 -18.96 8.44
CA ALA A 40 0.93 -17.84 7.72
C ALA A 40 -0.54 -17.68 8.11
N ILE A 41 -1.31 -18.78 8.18
CA ILE A 41 -2.72 -18.72 8.61
C ILE A 41 -2.87 -18.20 10.03
N ALA A 42 -1.99 -18.59 10.96
CA ALA A 42 -2.02 -18.08 12.33
C ALA A 42 -1.75 -16.57 12.39
N LEU A 43 -0.83 -16.07 11.53
CA LEU A 43 -0.60 -14.63 11.40
C LEU A 43 -1.81 -13.90 10.82
N VAL A 44 -2.46 -14.47 9.81
CA VAL A 44 -3.68 -13.90 9.19
C VAL A 44 -4.83 -13.85 10.22
N ALA A 45 -4.98 -14.90 11.04
CA ALA A 45 -5.99 -14.98 12.09
C ALA A 45 -5.85 -13.86 13.15
N VAL A 46 -4.66 -13.29 13.34
CA VAL A 46 -4.47 -12.10 14.20
C VAL A 46 -5.30 -10.90 13.70
N GLY A 47 -5.56 -10.81 12.39
CA GLY A 47 -6.40 -9.78 11.80
C GLY A 47 -7.84 -9.77 12.32
N ARG A 48 -8.31 -10.92 12.81
CA ARG A 48 -9.67 -11.07 13.39
C ARG A 48 -9.79 -10.61 14.84
N TYR A 49 -8.68 -10.24 15.48
CA TYR A 49 -8.68 -9.88 16.90
C TYR A 49 -9.74 -8.81 17.27
N PRO A 50 -9.98 -7.75 16.48
CA PRO A 50 -11.02 -6.76 16.78
C PRO A 50 -12.46 -7.29 16.73
N HIS A 51 -12.69 -8.44 16.07
CA HIS A 51 -14.01 -9.07 15.89
C HIS A 51 -14.31 -10.15 16.92
N ARG A 52 -13.31 -10.56 17.71
CA ARG A 52 -13.44 -11.66 18.67
C ARG A 52 -14.37 -11.30 19.82
N LYS A 53 -15.35 -12.17 20.05
CA LYS A 53 -16.29 -12.07 21.18
C LYS A 53 -15.97 -13.07 22.32
N GLY A 54 -14.90 -13.85 22.22
CA GLY A 54 -14.53 -14.87 23.20
C GLY A 54 -13.24 -15.60 22.85
N PHE A 55 -13.06 -16.80 23.44
CA PHE A 55 -11.90 -17.67 23.16
C PHE A 55 -12.11 -18.45 21.86
N GLY A 56 -11.12 -18.43 20.96
CA GLY A 56 -11.12 -19.17 19.69
C GLY A 56 -11.59 -18.34 18.48
N LEU A 57 -11.63 -18.98 17.32
CA LEU A 57 -12.12 -18.42 16.06
C LEU A 57 -13.57 -18.87 15.83
N SER A 58 -14.45 -17.94 15.56
CA SER A 58 -15.83 -18.23 15.14
C SER A 58 -15.87 -18.79 13.70
N ALA A 59 -17.04 -19.21 13.25
CA ALA A 59 -17.22 -19.64 11.85
C ALA A 59 -17.00 -18.44 10.89
N GLU A 60 -17.52 -17.27 11.25
CA GLU A 60 -17.34 -16.04 10.47
C GLU A 60 -15.85 -15.64 10.39
N ASP A 61 -15.09 -15.81 11.49
CA ASP A 61 -13.66 -15.54 11.48
C ASP A 61 -12.91 -16.44 10.50
N ARG A 62 -13.26 -17.71 10.43
CA ARG A 62 -12.65 -18.67 9.50
C ARG A 62 -12.94 -18.28 8.04
N VAL A 63 -14.20 -17.95 7.75
CA VAL A 63 -14.60 -17.47 6.40
C VAL A 63 -13.81 -16.22 6.01
N ALA A 64 -13.67 -15.26 6.90
CA ALA A 64 -12.90 -14.03 6.61
C ALA A 64 -11.40 -14.30 6.42
N ILE A 65 -10.83 -15.22 7.19
CA ILE A 65 -9.42 -15.66 7.03
C ILE A 65 -9.23 -16.34 5.67
N ASP A 66 -10.10 -17.28 5.31
CA ASP A 66 -10.01 -18.00 4.04
C ASP A 66 -10.17 -17.04 2.85
N ALA A 67 -11.14 -16.12 2.91
CA ALA A 67 -11.33 -15.10 1.90
C ALA A 67 -10.09 -14.20 1.74
N ALA A 68 -9.45 -13.81 2.84
CA ALA A 68 -8.23 -13.01 2.82
C ALA A 68 -7.03 -13.78 2.23
N LEU A 69 -6.88 -15.08 2.52
CA LEU A 69 -5.86 -15.94 1.94
C LEU A 69 -6.05 -16.10 0.43
N VAL A 70 -7.28 -16.28 -0.02
CA VAL A 70 -7.64 -16.35 -1.44
C VAL A 70 -7.34 -15.04 -2.15
N ALA A 71 -7.81 -13.91 -1.61
CA ALA A 71 -7.63 -12.59 -2.20
C ALA A 71 -6.16 -12.20 -2.37
N THR A 72 -5.27 -12.71 -1.52
CA THR A 72 -3.83 -12.43 -1.58
C THR A 72 -3.01 -13.54 -2.28
N GLY A 73 -3.66 -14.60 -2.75
CA GLY A 73 -2.97 -15.75 -3.39
C GLY A 73 -2.01 -16.48 -2.44
N THR A 74 -2.38 -16.56 -1.14
CA THR A 74 -1.50 -17.14 -0.10
C THR A 74 -1.99 -18.48 0.45
N THR A 75 -3.08 -19.02 -0.08
CA THR A 75 -3.69 -20.28 0.38
C THR A 75 -2.71 -21.46 0.33
N SER A 76 -1.88 -21.55 -0.73
CA SER A 76 -0.98 -22.69 -0.95
C SER A 76 0.16 -22.79 0.07
N PHE A 77 0.43 -21.75 0.83
CA PHE A 77 1.45 -21.71 1.88
C PHE A 77 0.93 -21.25 3.24
N ALA A 78 -0.40 -21.38 3.45
CA ALA A 78 -1.05 -20.99 4.70
C ALA A 78 -0.46 -21.69 5.94
N ASP A 79 -0.06 -22.95 5.80
CA ASP A 79 0.53 -23.75 6.90
C ASP A 79 2.05 -23.58 7.05
N ARG A 80 2.72 -22.91 6.10
CA ARG A 80 4.16 -22.67 6.20
C ARG A 80 4.46 -21.61 7.27
N ARG A 81 5.62 -21.74 7.90
CA ARG A 81 6.09 -20.74 8.87
C ARG A 81 6.43 -19.44 8.16
N VAL A 82 6.05 -18.32 8.76
CA VAL A 82 6.32 -16.97 8.19
C VAL A 82 7.82 -16.72 8.00
N THR A 83 8.67 -17.36 8.81
CA THR A 83 10.12 -17.27 8.68
C THR A 83 10.69 -17.98 7.45
N GLU A 84 9.94 -18.90 6.85
CA GLU A 84 10.32 -19.69 5.67
C GLU A 84 9.81 -19.05 4.35
N LEU A 85 9.04 -17.99 4.46
CA LEU A 85 8.47 -17.28 3.31
C LEU A 85 9.49 -16.30 2.72
N SER A 86 9.49 -16.20 1.38
CA SER A 86 10.18 -15.13 0.66
C SER A 86 9.65 -13.75 1.08
N GLY A 87 10.36 -12.69 0.70
CA GLY A 87 9.92 -11.31 0.98
C GLY A 87 8.54 -11.00 0.40
N GLY A 88 8.30 -11.40 -0.85
CA GLY A 88 7.02 -11.21 -1.54
C GLY A 88 5.88 -12.04 -0.94
N GLU A 89 6.11 -13.32 -0.64
CA GLU A 89 5.13 -14.19 0.03
C GLU A 89 4.74 -13.62 1.40
N ARG A 90 5.74 -13.18 2.18
CA ARG A 90 5.51 -12.56 3.49
C ARG A 90 4.71 -11.26 3.37
N ALA A 91 5.00 -10.42 2.39
CA ALA A 91 4.26 -9.18 2.16
C ALA A 91 2.77 -9.46 1.88
N ARG A 92 2.47 -10.48 1.06
CA ARG A 92 1.10 -10.92 0.77
C ARG A 92 0.39 -11.47 2.01
N VAL A 93 1.07 -12.27 2.84
CA VAL A 93 0.51 -12.76 4.11
C VAL A 93 0.22 -11.62 5.09
N LEU A 94 1.09 -10.61 5.16
CA LEU A 94 0.85 -9.42 5.97
C LEU A 94 -0.34 -8.61 5.46
N MET A 95 -0.56 -8.56 4.14
CA MET A 95 -1.76 -7.97 3.56
C MET A 95 -2.99 -8.82 3.84
N ALA A 96 -2.90 -10.16 3.73
CA ALA A 96 -4.00 -11.06 4.12
C ALA A 96 -4.45 -10.82 5.57
N ARG A 97 -3.50 -10.61 6.49
CA ARG A 97 -3.83 -10.26 7.88
C ARG A 97 -4.63 -8.96 7.97
N VAL A 98 -4.29 -7.95 7.17
CA VAL A 98 -5.05 -6.69 7.13
C VAL A 98 -6.44 -6.94 6.58
N LEU A 99 -6.56 -7.67 5.47
CA LEU A 99 -7.84 -7.96 4.81
C LEU A 99 -8.76 -8.83 5.65
N ALA A 100 -8.22 -9.79 6.41
CA ALA A 100 -8.98 -10.61 7.35
C ALA A 100 -9.69 -9.77 8.42
N GLY A 101 -9.18 -8.58 8.75
CA GLY A 101 -9.84 -7.61 9.62
C GLY A 101 -11.04 -6.90 8.97
N GLU A 102 -11.33 -7.17 7.71
CA GLU A 102 -12.42 -6.54 6.93
C GLU A 102 -12.46 -5.01 7.07
N PRO A 103 -11.29 -4.32 6.94
CA PRO A 103 -11.26 -2.88 7.10
C PRO A 103 -12.00 -2.20 5.95
N GLN A 104 -12.59 -1.05 6.21
CA GLN A 104 -13.13 -0.17 5.19
C GLN A 104 -12.05 0.77 4.61
N TRP A 105 -11.00 1.05 5.41
CA TRP A 105 -9.82 1.81 4.96
C TRP A 105 -8.54 1.02 5.22
N ILE A 106 -7.67 1.00 4.22
CA ILE A 106 -6.33 0.40 4.30
C ILE A 106 -5.30 1.52 4.29
N LEU A 107 -4.48 1.61 5.34
CA LEU A 107 -3.30 2.46 5.35
C LEU A 107 -2.07 1.59 5.13
N ALA A 108 -1.36 1.83 4.05
CA ALA A 108 -0.17 1.10 3.66
C ALA A 108 1.06 2.04 3.68
N ASP A 109 1.91 1.87 4.68
CA ASP A 109 3.17 2.60 4.78
C ASP A 109 4.26 1.82 4.05
N GLU A 110 4.73 2.37 2.92
CA GLU A 110 5.71 1.77 2.01
C GLU A 110 5.41 0.29 1.67
N PRO A 111 4.23 -0.04 1.11
CA PRO A 111 3.83 -1.43 0.90
C PRO A 111 4.71 -2.18 -0.10
N LEU A 112 5.50 -1.48 -0.89
CA LEU A 112 6.33 -2.02 -1.97
C LEU A 112 7.80 -2.19 -1.57
N ALA A 113 8.18 -1.74 -0.37
CA ALA A 113 9.57 -1.77 0.07
C ALA A 113 10.14 -3.20 0.13
N ASN A 114 11.33 -3.38 -0.43
CA ASN A 114 12.05 -4.66 -0.48
C ASN A 114 11.30 -5.78 -1.23
N LEU A 115 10.43 -5.43 -2.17
CA LEU A 115 9.81 -6.36 -3.10
C LEU A 115 10.47 -6.25 -4.48
N ASP A 116 10.61 -7.39 -5.14
CA ASP A 116 10.98 -7.43 -6.55
C ASP A 116 9.89 -6.77 -7.41
N PRO A 117 10.23 -6.22 -8.60
CA PRO A 117 9.28 -5.46 -9.44
C PRO A 117 7.95 -6.19 -9.72
N GLY A 118 7.98 -7.51 -9.96
CA GLY A 118 6.76 -8.29 -10.17
C GLY A 118 5.85 -8.27 -8.94
N TYR A 119 6.42 -8.51 -7.76
CA TYR A 119 5.65 -8.46 -6.50
C TYR A 119 5.16 -7.05 -6.13
N GLN A 120 5.84 -6.00 -6.58
CA GLN A 120 5.37 -4.61 -6.42
C GLN A 120 4.09 -4.40 -7.22
N ILE A 121 4.06 -4.84 -8.47
CA ILE A 121 2.89 -4.74 -9.36
C ILE A 121 1.73 -5.57 -8.79
N ASP A 122 1.98 -6.82 -8.36
CA ASP A 122 0.96 -7.66 -7.73
C ASP A 122 0.33 -6.98 -6.52
N MET A 123 1.15 -6.34 -5.67
CA MET A 123 0.67 -5.64 -4.48
C MET A 123 -0.17 -4.41 -4.83
N LEU A 124 0.21 -3.66 -5.87
CA LEU A 124 -0.55 -2.50 -6.35
C LEU A 124 -1.90 -2.93 -6.94
N HIS A 125 -1.93 -4.00 -7.73
CA HIS A 125 -3.18 -4.57 -8.22
C HIS A 125 -4.08 -5.04 -7.07
N LEU A 126 -3.51 -5.75 -6.09
CA LEU A 126 -4.26 -6.17 -4.90
C LEU A 126 -4.89 -4.99 -4.15
N LEU A 127 -4.15 -3.89 -3.98
CA LEU A 127 -4.69 -2.68 -3.37
C LEU A 127 -5.77 -2.03 -4.24
N ARG A 128 -5.58 -2.01 -5.57
CA ARG A 128 -6.57 -1.48 -6.51
C ARG A 128 -7.87 -2.30 -6.51
N ASP A 129 -7.75 -3.62 -6.43
CA ASP A 129 -8.90 -4.53 -6.31
C ASP A 129 -9.73 -4.23 -5.04
N GLN A 130 -9.06 -3.88 -3.92
CA GLN A 130 -9.77 -3.50 -2.71
C GLN A 130 -10.59 -2.21 -2.91
N VAL A 131 -10.09 -1.26 -3.71
CA VAL A 131 -10.85 -0.05 -4.09
C VAL A 131 -12.06 -0.44 -4.92
N GLY A 132 -11.91 -1.35 -5.88
CA GLY A 132 -13.01 -1.90 -6.68
C GLY A 132 -14.10 -2.58 -5.83
N HIS A 133 -13.75 -3.06 -4.64
CA HIS A 133 -14.68 -3.59 -3.64
C HIS A 133 -15.22 -2.52 -2.66
N GLY A 134 -15.06 -1.24 -2.97
CA GLY A 134 -15.60 -0.12 -2.20
C GLY A 134 -14.80 0.26 -0.95
N LYS A 135 -13.54 -0.20 -0.82
CA LYS A 135 -12.67 0.19 0.29
C LYS A 135 -11.84 1.41 -0.06
N GLY A 136 -11.53 2.25 0.92
CA GLY A 136 -10.55 3.30 0.77
C GLY A 136 -9.12 2.77 0.97
N VAL A 137 -8.18 3.25 0.15
CA VAL A 137 -6.76 2.92 0.28
C VAL A 137 -5.94 4.19 0.36
N VAL A 138 -5.08 4.28 1.37
CA VAL A 138 -4.06 5.32 1.49
C VAL A 138 -2.71 4.63 1.53
N ALA A 139 -1.84 4.93 0.56
CA ALA A 139 -0.50 4.33 0.49
C ALA A 139 0.58 5.41 0.43
N VAL A 140 1.65 5.22 1.19
CA VAL A 140 2.89 6.00 1.05
C VAL A 140 3.77 5.28 0.04
N LEU A 141 4.09 5.97 -1.06
CA LEU A 141 4.93 5.44 -2.14
C LEU A 141 6.17 6.32 -2.33
N HIS A 142 7.30 5.71 -2.67
CA HIS A 142 8.52 6.42 -3.04
C HIS A 142 8.71 6.50 -4.55
N ASP A 143 8.18 5.53 -5.27
CA ASP A 143 8.27 5.50 -6.72
C ASP A 143 7.11 6.29 -7.35
N LEU A 144 7.46 7.38 -8.01
CA LEU A 144 6.52 8.25 -8.71
C LEU A 144 5.82 7.56 -9.88
N HIS A 145 6.45 6.58 -10.54
CA HIS A 145 5.84 5.83 -11.63
C HIS A 145 4.63 5.03 -11.13
N HIS A 146 4.76 4.41 -9.94
CA HIS A 146 3.65 3.72 -9.31
C HIS A 146 2.53 4.68 -8.90
N ALA A 147 2.88 5.85 -8.35
CA ALA A 147 1.90 6.87 -8.00
C ALA A 147 1.12 7.36 -9.24
N VAL A 148 1.84 7.64 -10.34
CA VAL A 148 1.22 8.07 -11.61
C VAL A 148 0.24 7.03 -12.15
N ARG A 149 0.57 5.75 -12.07
CA ARG A 149 -0.20 4.68 -12.71
C ARG A 149 -1.37 4.18 -11.87
N PHE A 150 -1.28 4.23 -10.54
CA PHE A 150 -2.23 3.56 -9.66
C PHE A 150 -3.03 4.50 -8.75
N ALA A 151 -2.69 5.81 -8.70
CA ALA A 151 -3.39 6.75 -7.86
C ALA A 151 -4.62 7.38 -8.54
N ASP A 152 -5.70 7.56 -7.78
CA ASP A 152 -6.79 8.46 -8.16
C ASP A 152 -6.52 9.87 -7.65
N HIS A 153 -5.95 9.98 -6.45
CA HIS A 153 -5.64 11.23 -5.78
C HIS A 153 -4.24 11.19 -5.17
N VAL A 154 -3.52 12.28 -5.26
CA VAL A 154 -2.14 12.41 -4.76
C VAL A 154 -2.07 13.52 -3.74
N VAL A 155 -1.37 13.26 -2.65
CA VAL A 155 -0.94 14.28 -1.67
C VAL A 155 0.60 14.32 -1.69
N LEU A 156 1.16 15.40 -2.20
CA LEU A 156 2.59 15.63 -2.26
C LEU A 156 3.05 16.34 -0.99
N LEU A 157 3.97 15.70 -0.28
CA LEU A 157 4.54 16.22 0.96
C LEU A 157 5.94 16.78 0.72
N HIS A 158 6.24 17.95 1.31
CA HIS A 158 7.56 18.53 1.31
C HIS A 158 7.85 19.20 2.67
N GLN A 159 8.98 18.88 3.27
CA GLN A 159 9.41 19.42 4.58
C GLN A 159 8.33 19.27 5.68
N GLY A 160 7.65 18.11 5.70
CA GLY A 160 6.61 17.80 6.69
C GLY A 160 5.28 18.52 6.52
N LYS A 161 5.08 19.21 5.38
CA LYS A 161 3.83 19.92 5.04
C LYS A 161 3.25 19.39 3.74
N VAL A 162 1.93 19.54 3.59
CA VAL A 162 1.27 19.31 2.29
C VAL A 162 1.71 20.42 1.35
N PHE A 163 2.41 20.04 0.26
CA PHE A 163 2.86 20.95 -0.79
C PHE A 163 1.78 21.13 -1.87
N ALA A 164 1.17 20.03 -2.30
CA ALA A 164 0.07 20.00 -3.25
C ALA A 164 -0.80 18.76 -3.02
N GLN A 165 -2.08 18.85 -3.39
CA GLN A 165 -3.00 17.70 -3.37
C GLN A 165 -4.03 17.85 -4.49
N GLY A 166 -4.46 16.73 -5.07
CA GLY A 166 -5.41 16.70 -6.18
C GLY A 166 -5.25 15.47 -7.06
N SER A 167 -5.72 15.54 -8.30
CA SER A 167 -5.50 14.49 -9.27
C SER A 167 -4.00 14.31 -9.58
N VAL A 168 -3.64 13.17 -10.16
CA VAL A 168 -2.25 12.90 -10.60
C VAL A 168 -1.74 14.02 -11.52
N ALA A 169 -2.56 14.45 -12.47
CA ALA A 169 -2.22 15.48 -13.45
C ALA A 169 -2.00 16.87 -12.81
N ASP A 170 -2.79 17.22 -11.81
CA ASP A 170 -2.70 18.52 -11.13
C ASP A 170 -1.50 18.60 -10.18
N VAL A 171 -1.12 17.47 -9.58
CA VAL A 171 -0.10 17.43 -8.52
C VAL A 171 1.28 17.08 -9.05
N LEU A 172 1.41 16.08 -9.93
CA LEU A 172 2.70 15.61 -10.43
C LEU A 172 3.16 16.39 -11.69
N THR A 173 3.04 17.70 -11.63
CA THR A 173 3.51 18.61 -12.68
C THR A 173 5.04 18.74 -12.69
N SER A 174 5.63 19.09 -13.83
CA SER A 174 7.09 19.33 -13.94
C SER A 174 7.56 20.37 -12.92
N SER A 175 6.78 21.42 -12.66
CA SER A 175 7.09 22.46 -11.68
C SER A 175 7.14 21.91 -10.25
N ASN A 176 6.12 21.15 -9.83
CA ASN A 176 6.05 20.57 -8.48
C ASN A 176 7.15 19.53 -8.27
N LEU A 177 7.42 18.68 -9.28
CA LEU A 177 8.47 17.67 -9.21
C LEU A 177 9.87 18.31 -9.15
N SER A 178 10.08 19.40 -9.88
CA SER A 178 11.32 20.19 -9.77
C SER A 178 11.46 20.81 -8.38
N ALA A 179 10.42 21.43 -7.84
CA ALA A 179 10.46 22.09 -6.54
C ALA A 179 10.69 21.11 -5.37
N VAL A 180 10.05 19.92 -5.42
CA VAL A 180 10.06 18.97 -4.27
C VAL A 180 11.22 17.99 -4.37
N TYR A 181 11.52 17.47 -5.56
CA TYR A 181 12.53 16.42 -5.78
C TYR A 181 13.79 16.92 -6.51
N GLY A 182 13.78 18.13 -7.08
CA GLY A 182 14.90 18.66 -7.87
C GLY A 182 15.12 17.88 -9.17
N ILE A 183 14.04 17.36 -9.79
CA ILE A 183 14.11 16.61 -11.03
C ILE A 183 13.38 17.33 -12.17
N ASP A 184 13.93 17.21 -13.39
CA ASP A 184 13.22 17.52 -14.63
C ASP A 184 12.45 16.29 -15.07
N ALA A 185 11.13 16.36 -14.98
CA ALA A 185 10.25 15.25 -15.33
C ALA A 185 9.01 15.77 -16.08
N LYS A 186 8.46 14.90 -16.94
CA LYS A 186 7.25 15.19 -17.72
C LYS A 186 6.25 14.06 -17.58
N LEU A 187 5.01 14.43 -17.26
CA LEU A 187 3.86 13.54 -17.34
C LEU A 187 3.34 13.53 -18.79
N PHE A 188 3.02 12.34 -19.31
CA PHE A 188 2.41 12.16 -20.62
C PHE A 188 1.51 10.92 -20.60
N SER A 189 0.65 10.75 -21.60
CA SER A 189 -0.09 9.52 -21.79
C SER A 189 0.55 8.70 -22.90
N ASP A 190 0.60 7.38 -22.72
CA ASP A 190 1.01 6.46 -23.78
C ASP A 190 -0.08 6.29 -24.85
N GLU A 191 0.15 5.42 -25.82
CA GLU A 191 -0.78 5.15 -26.94
C GLU A 191 -2.14 4.59 -26.46
N GLU A 192 -2.16 3.97 -25.27
CA GLU A 192 -3.36 3.39 -24.65
C GLU A 192 -4.06 4.41 -23.71
N GLY A 193 -3.53 5.63 -23.61
CA GLY A 193 -4.05 6.69 -22.72
C GLY A 193 -3.62 6.56 -21.28
N THR A 194 -2.75 5.60 -20.95
CA THR A 194 -2.26 5.38 -19.58
C THR A 194 -1.24 6.46 -19.20
N PRO A 195 -1.39 7.11 -18.02
CA PRO A 195 -0.45 8.12 -17.59
C PRO A 195 0.93 7.52 -17.31
N GLN A 196 1.96 8.16 -17.82
CA GLN A 196 3.36 7.79 -17.70
C GLN A 196 4.19 8.98 -17.22
N LEU A 197 5.29 8.71 -16.52
CA LEU A 197 6.24 9.72 -16.08
C LEU A 197 7.60 9.49 -16.76
N LEU A 198 8.12 10.49 -17.44
CA LEU A 198 9.47 10.50 -17.98
C LEU A 198 10.35 11.39 -17.09
N ILE A 199 11.31 10.80 -16.41
CA ILE A 199 12.35 11.54 -15.67
C ILE A 199 13.55 11.72 -16.60
N LYS A 200 13.87 12.98 -16.94
CA LYS A 200 14.96 13.32 -17.83
C LYS A 200 16.30 13.51 -17.10
N GLY A 201 16.24 13.89 -15.83
CA GLY A 201 17.43 14.11 -15.02
C GLY A 201 17.18 15.00 -13.82
N LYS A 202 18.26 15.53 -13.24
CA LYS A 202 18.16 16.56 -12.20
C LYS A 202 17.92 17.92 -12.83
N THR A 203 17.14 18.76 -12.13
CA THR A 203 17.02 20.16 -12.52
C THR A 203 18.39 20.84 -12.43
N ALA A 204 18.77 21.60 -13.45
CA ALA A 204 19.97 22.43 -13.39
C ALA A 204 19.84 23.43 -12.23
N ARG A 205 20.88 23.50 -11.43
CA ARG A 205 20.99 24.50 -10.36
C ARG A 205 21.31 25.86 -10.93
#